data_d70e640c383917505373d9b464415aab
#
_entry.id   d70e640c383917505373d9b464415aab
#
_cell.length_a   1.000
_cell.length_b   1.000
_cell.length_c   1.000
_cell.angle_alpha   90.00
_cell.angle_beta   90.00
_cell.angle_gamma   90.00
#
_symmetry.space_group_name_H-M   'P 1'
#
loop_
_entity.id
_entity.type
_entity.pdbx_description
1 polymer ?
#
loop_
_entity_poly.entity_id
_entity_poly.type
_entity_poly.pdbx_seq_one_letter_code
_entity_poly.pdbx_strand_id
1 'polypeptide(L)'
;MKSRATQTKELDMVNGPLARKILIYSIPLMFSNLLQVFFNMTDVAVVGKFAGARALGSVGSTTIIITLTTGILLGMGGGVNAVTALHMGAEDYQRVHKTVHTSVILCFIAGLLLLVAGMAFSKPLLEVMNTKPELIDGATAYLMIYLCGSPALALYNFGNGVLSAVGDTKRPLIYLSISGIINIVLNLFFVIVCRLGVIGVAIASIIAQYISAALIIRFLMKTYGSYGLRMKDIGIDRDAAAAVLRIGVPAAIQYSLFAIANICIQTSINSFSHVVVEGNSAATNADSLIYDMMAAFYTACTSFIAQNLGARKKERVLRTFFITLAYSFLMGLVLGVALFIFQRPFLLLFTSEIGRASCRERV
;
A
#
# COMPACT_ATOMS: atom_id res chain seq x y z
N MET A 1 -39.25 8.69 -13.65
CA MET A 1 -38.82 7.72 -12.63
C MET A 1 -37.39 8.05 -12.24
N LYS A 2 -37.18 8.75 -11.11
CA LYS A 2 -35.84 9.04 -10.58
C LYS A 2 -35.29 7.74 -9.98
N SER A 3 -34.35 7.12 -10.69
CA SER A 3 -33.57 6.01 -10.17
C SER A 3 -32.90 6.47 -8.85
N ARG A 4 -33.17 5.75 -7.76
CA ARG A 4 -32.42 5.82 -6.51
C ARG A 4 -31.01 5.31 -6.79
N ALA A 5 -30.19 6.13 -7.45
CA ALA A 5 -28.75 5.95 -7.43
C ALA A 5 -28.34 6.06 -5.96
N THR A 6 -27.71 5.05 -5.46
CA THR A 6 -27.13 4.94 -4.13
C THR A 6 -26.23 6.17 -3.91
N GLN A 7 -26.78 7.24 -3.34
CA GLN A 7 -26.01 8.35 -2.83
C GLN A 7 -25.16 7.77 -1.68
N THR A 8 -23.96 7.43 -2.03
CA THR A 8 -22.95 7.12 -1.01
C THR A 8 -22.75 8.37 -0.19
N LYS A 9 -22.91 8.22 1.09
CA LYS A 9 -22.76 9.29 2.07
C LYS A 9 -21.27 9.65 2.12
N GLU A 10 -20.83 10.50 1.17
CA GLU A 10 -19.49 11.10 1.16
C GLU A 10 -19.25 11.78 2.49
N LEU A 11 -18.06 11.58 3.07
CA LEU A 11 -17.73 12.20 4.33
C LEU A 11 -17.39 13.67 4.09
N ASP A 12 -18.25 14.59 4.54
CA ASP A 12 -17.94 16.02 4.53
C ASP A 12 -16.73 16.31 5.43
N MET A 13 -15.57 16.62 4.84
CA MET A 13 -14.32 16.92 5.54
C MET A 13 -14.17 18.38 5.90
N VAL A 14 -14.97 19.25 5.29
CA VAL A 14 -14.85 20.70 5.40
C VAL A 14 -15.63 21.27 6.56
N ASN A 15 -16.73 20.62 6.99
CA ASN A 15 -17.60 21.10 8.07
C ASN A 15 -17.70 20.08 9.23
N GLY A 16 -18.30 20.49 10.36
CA GLY A 16 -18.59 19.63 11.53
C GLY A 16 -17.39 19.23 12.38
N PRO A 17 -17.54 18.26 13.29
CA PRO A 17 -16.53 17.90 14.30
C PRO A 17 -15.36 17.16 13.65
N LEU A 18 -14.20 17.84 13.61
CA LEU A 18 -13.02 17.40 12.88
C LEU A 18 -12.42 16.10 13.43
N ALA A 19 -12.19 16.05 14.74
CA ALA A 19 -11.56 14.89 15.41
C ALA A 19 -12.32 13.58 15.15
N ARG A 20 -13.65 13.60 15.36
CA ARG A 20 -14.50 12.43 15.11
C ARG A 20 -14.47 11.99 13.65
N LYS A 21 -14.49 12.95 12.71
CA LYS A 21 -14.48 12.65 11.27
C LYS A 21 -13.16 12.05 10.83
N ILE A 22 -12.03 12.55 11.33
CA ILE A 22 -10.70 11.98 11.09
C ILE A 22 -10.65 10.53 11.56
N LEU A 23 -11.14 10.20 12.77
CA LEU A 23 -11.18 8.83 13.25
C LEU A 23 -12.04 7.92 12.37
N ILE A 24 -13.27 8.33 12.03
CA ILE A 24 -14.18 7.54 11.18
C ILE A 24 -13.56 7.28 9.80
N TYR A 25 -12.82 8.25 9.28
CA TYR A 25 -12.11 8.13 8.00
C TYR A 25 -10.90 7.20 8.09
N SER A 26 -10.13 7.28 9.18
CA SER A 26 -8.88 6.52 9.36
C SER A 26 -9.11 5.05 9.67
N ILE A 27 -10.18 4.69 10.38
CA ILE A 27 -10.46 3.29 10.77
C ILE A 27 -10.48 2.33 9.56
N PRO A 28 -11.22 2.58 8.46
CA PRO A 28 -11.17 1.69 7.30
C PRO A 28 -9.78 1.62 6.64
N LEU A 29 -9.01 2.72 6.66
CA LEU A 29 -7.64 2.73 6.14
C LEU A 29 -6.70 1.87 6.99
N MET A 30 -6.82 1.94 8.33
CA MET A 30 -6.08 1.07 9.24
C MET A 30 -6.35 -0.41 8.94
N PHE A 31 -7.63 -0.78 8.78
CA PHE A 31 -8.00 -2.14 8.41
C PHE A 31 -7.48 -2.53 7.02
N SER A 32 -7.46 -1.61 6.05
CA SER A 32 -6.88 -1.88 4.73
C SER A 32 -5.38 -2.17 4.81
N ASN A 33 -4.64 -1.37 5.58
CA ASN A 33 -3.21 -1.56 5.76
C ASN A 33 -2.91 -2.87 6.51
N LEU A 34 -3.67 -3.15 7.58
CA LEU A 34 -3.56 -4.39 8.34
C LEU A 34 -3.83 -5.63 7.46
N LEU A 35 -4.86 -5.59 6.63
CA LEU A 35 -5.18 -6.67 5.69
C LEU A 35 -4.06 -6.90 4.68
N GLN A 36 -3.41 -5.85 4.17
CA GLN A 36 -2.26 -6.00 3.27
C GLN A 36 -1.11 -6.73 3.96
N VAL A 37 -0.81 -6.40 5.21
CA VAL A 37 0.19 -7.13 6.01
C VAL A 37 -0.19 -8.60 6.15
N PHE A 38 -1.46 -8.90 6.51
CA PHE A 38 -1.93 -10.28 6.62
C PHE A 38 -1.84 -11.06 5.31
N PHE A 39 -2.16 -10.45 4.18
CA PHE A 39 -2.06 -11.10 2.89
C PHE A 39 -0.60 -11.41 2.54
N ASN A 40 0.32 -10.46 2.73
CA ASN A 40 1.75 -10.70 2.54
C ASN A 40 2.29 -11.81 3.45
N MET A 41 1.89 -11.82 4.73
CA MET A 41 2.27 -12.88 5.66
C MET A 41 1.72 -14.25 5.23
N THR A 42 0.49 -14.28 4.71
CA THR A 42 -0.12 -15.52 4.21
C THR A 42 0.62 -16.04 2.98
N ASP A 43 1.00 -15.16 2.04
CA ASP A 43 1.78 -15.53 0.86
C ASP A 43 3.11 -16.17 1.27
N VAL A 44 3.84 -15.54 2.19
CA VAL A 44 5.11 -16.05 2.73
C VAL A 44 4.91 -17.40 3.46
N ALA A 45 3.85 -17.52 4.27
CA ALA A 45 3.55 -18.75 5.02
C ALA A 45 3.18 -19.91 4.09
N VAL A 46 2.38 -19.68 3.05
CA VAL A 46 2.01 -20.69 2.05
C VAL A 46 3.24 -21.17 1.29
N VAL A 47 4.10 -20.24 0.86
CA VAL A 47 5.36 -20.60 0.17
C VAL A 47 6.27 -21.41 1.10
N GLY A 48 6.49 -20.92 2.32
CA GLY A 48 7.39 -21.59 3.27
C GLY A 48 6.94 -22.99 3.64
N LYS A 49 5.64 -23.19 3.86
CA LYS A 49 5.08 -24.46 4.30
C LYS A 49 4.94 -25.49 3.18
N PHE A 50 4.56 -25.08 1.97
CA PHE A 50 4.17 -25.99 0.89
C PHE A 50 5.13 -26.01 -0.31
N ALA A 51 5.94 -24.93 -0.53
CA ALA A 51 6.90 -24.87 -1.63
C ALA A 51 8.35 -25.04 -1.18
N GLY A 52 8.61 -25.03 0.14
CA GLY A 52 9.91 -25.32 0.75
C GLY A 52 10.84 -24.10 0.89
N ALA A 53 11.96 -24.29 1.59
CA ALA A 53 12.89 -23.23 1.98
C ALA A 53 13.51 -22.49 0.79
N ARG A 54 13.80 -23.16 -0.32
CA ARG A 54 14.34 -22.54 -1.55
C ARG A 54 13.35 -21.55 -2.16
N ALA A 55 12.07 -21.94 -2.24
CA ALA A 55 11.01 -21.06 -2.73
C ALA A 55 10.80 -19.84 -1.82
N LEU A 56 10.83 -20.04 -0.51
CA LEU A 56 10.75 -18.98 0.47
C LEU A 56 11.91 -17.99 0.33
N GLY A 57 13.14 -18.49 0.16
CA GLY A 57 14.32 -17.65 -0.08
C GLY A 57 14.21 -16.85 -1.38
N SER A 58 13.66 -17.44 -2.45
CA SER A 58 13.43 -16.74 -3.72
C SER A 58 12.45 -15.58 -3.56
N VAL A 59 11.30 -15.80 -2.89
CA VAL A 59 10.33 -14.71 -2.61
C VAL A 59 10.93 -13.64 -1.71
N GLY A 60 11.62 -14.05 -0.63
CA GLY A 60 12.28 -13.13 0.30
C GLY A 60 13.30 -12.20 -0.38
N SER A 61 14.07 -12.72 -1.34
CA SER A 61 15.06 -11.92 -2.09
C SER A 61 14.42 -10.82 -2.95
N THR A 62 13.14 -10.91 -3.30
CA THR A 62 12.43 -9.93 -4.13
C THR A 62 11.71 -8.84 -3.33
N THR A 63 11.55 -9.02 -2.02
CA THR A 63 10.72 -8.16 -1.16
C THR A 63 11.08 -6.68 -1.27
N ILE A 64 12.37 -6.37 -1.34
CA ILE A 64 12.87 -5.00 -1.44
C ILE A 64 12.43 -4.33 -2.75
N ILE A 65 12.57 -5.03 -3.89
CA ILE A 65 12.20 -4.49 -5.19
C ILE A 65 10.67 -4.31 -5.27
N ILE A 66 9.91 -5.23 -4.69
CA ILE A 66 8.46 -5.13 -4.58
C ILE A 66 8.05 -3.94 -3.73
N THR A 67 8.69 -3.74 -2.58
CA THR A 67 8.44 -2.59 -1.68
C THR A 67 8.74 -1.28 -2.38
N LEU A 68 9.86 -1.19 -3.11
CA LEU A 68 10.21 -0.03 -3.91
C LEU A 68 9.14 0.28 -4.96
N THR A 69 8.75 -0.73 -5.75
CA THR A 69 7.73 -0.61 -6.80
C THR A 69 6.39 -0.17 -6.22
N THR A 70 5.96 -0.80 -5.14
CA THR A 70 4.71 -0.45 -4.44
C THR A 70 4.76 0.96 -3.88
N GLY A 71 5.90 1.36 -3.28
CA GLY A 71 6.11 2.70 -2.75
C GLY A 71 5.99 3.80 -3.82
N ILE A 72 6.54 3.58 -5.02
CA ILE A 72 6.40 4.51 -6.14
C ILE A 72 4.92 4.68 -6.51
N LEU A 73 4.16 3.59 -6.61
CA LEU A 73 2.75 3.63 -6.97
C LEU A 73 1.87 4.24 -5.85
N LEU A 74 2.21 4.00 -4.58
CA LEU A 74 1.57 4.66 -3.44
C LEU A 74 1.81 6.17 -3.45
N GLY A 75 3.03 6.62 -3.75
CA GLY A 75 3.36 8.04 -3.91
C GLY A 75 2.53 8.71 -5.01
N MET A 76 2.39 8.05 -6.16
CA MET A 76 1.53 8.53 -7.25
C MET A 76 0.06 8.62 -6.82
N GLY A 77 -0.47 7.59 -6.15
CA GLY A 77 -1.82 7.59 -5.59
C GLY A 77 -2.04 8.70 -4.57
N GLY A 78 -1.02 9.02 -3.76
CA GLY A 78 -1.01 10.14 -2.82
C GLY A 78 -1.14 11.50 -3.52
N GLY A 79 -0.43 11.68 -4.65
CA GLY A 79 -0.57 12.86 -5.50
C GLY A 79 -1.98 13.03 -6.06
N VAL A 80 -2.57 11.93 -6.55
CA VAL A 80 -3.98 11.92 -7.02
C VAL A 80 -4.93 12.31 -5.90
N ASN A 81 -4.76 11.73 -4.70
CA ASN A 81 -5.56 12.06 -3.54
C ASN A 81 -5.48 13.55 -3.19
N ALA A 82 -4.27 14.08 -3.03
CA ALA A 82 -4.07 15.47 -2.61
C ALA A 82 -4.68 16.48 -3.59
N VAL A 83 -4.45 16.31 -4.91
CA VAL A 83 -4.95 17.25 -5.92
C VAL A 83 -6.46 17.13 -6.08
N THR A 84 -7.01 15.91 -6.09
CA THR A 84 -8.46 15.68 -6.16
C THR A 84 -9.16 16.27 -4.93
N ALA A 85 -8.63 16.03 -3.72
CA ALA A 85 -9.16 16.58 -2.47
C ALA A 85 -9.12 18.11 -2.44
N LEU A 86 -8.04 18.73 -2.95
CA LEU A 86 -7.92 20.18 -3.05
C LEU A 86 -9.04 20.78 -3.90
N HIS A 87 -9.27 20.23 -5.09
CA HIS A 87 -10.32 20.71 -5.99
C HIS A 87 -11.73 20.40 -5.48
N MET A 88 -11.93 19.25 -4.79
CA MET A 88 -13.18 18.95 -4.11
C MET A 88 -13.50 20.00 -3.01
N GLY A 89 -12.51 20.33 -2.20
CA GLY A 89 -12.66 21.35 -1.16
C GLY A 89 -12.92 22.75 -1.71
N ALA A 90 -12.39 23.06 -2.89
CA ALA A 90 -12.64 24.32 -3.60
C ALA A 90 -13.98 24.34 -4.36
N GLU A 91 -14.74 23.23 -4.33
CA GLU A 91 -15.97 23.02 -5.12
C GLU A 91 -15.77 23.21 -6.64
N ASP A 92 -14.51 23.10 -7.11
CA ASP A 92 -14.17 23.18 -8.52
C ASP A 92 -14.30 21.81 -9.18
N TYR A 93 -15.53 21.41 -9.42
CA TYR A 93 -15.89 20.09 -9.98
C TYR A 93 -15.34 19.87 -11.40
N GLN A 94 -15.09 20.95 -12.15
CA GLN A 94 -14.49 20.84 -13.48
C GLN A 94 -13.03 20.40 -13.38
N ARG A 95 -12.27 20.99 -12.45
CA ARG A 95 -10.90 20.56 -12.18
C ARG A 95 -10.82 19.17 -11.54
N VAL A 96 -11.78 18.80 -10.70
CA VAL A 96 -11.87 17.41 -10.19
C VAL A 96 -11.98 16.44 -11.36
N HIS A 97 -12.91 16.71 -12.29
CA HIS A 97 -13.11 15.86 -13.47
C HIS A 97 -11.83 15.74 -14.31
N LYS A 98 -11.16 16.85 -14.63
CA LYS A 98 -9.89 16.86 -15.37
C LYS A 98 -8.79 16.08 -14.63
N THR A 99 -8.66 16.29 -13.30
CA THR A 99 -7.68 15.59 -12.47
C THR A 99 -7.90 14.09 -12.50
N VAL A 100 -9.12 13.60 -12.32
CA VAL A 100 -9.44 12.17 -12.32
C VAL A 100 -9.11 11.53 -13.67
N HIS A 101 -9.52 12.15 -14.79
CA HIS A 101 -9.31 11.62 -16.14
C HIS A 101 -7.85 11.67 -16.60
N THR A 102 -7.08 12.66 -16.14
CA THR A 102 -5.64 12.72 -16.37
C THR A 102 -4.89 11.72 -15.50
N SER A 103 -5.28 11.60 -14.22
CA SER A 103 -4.57 10.75 -13.26
C SER A 103 -4.65 9.26 -13.58
N VAL A 104 -5.76 8.78 -14.16
CA VAL A 104 -5.86 7.38 -14.58
C VAL A 104 -4.81 7.03 -15.62
N ILE A 105 -4.54 7.95 -16.57
CA ILE A 105 -3.50 7.77 -17.60
C ILE A 105 -2.12 7.79 -16.94
N LEU A 106 -1.84 8.80 -16.10
CA LEU A 106 -0.53 8.93 -15.45
C LEU A 106 -0.19 7.72 -14.59
N CYS A 107 -1.15 7.22 -13.80
CA CYS A 107 -0.93 6.04 -12.98
C CYS A 107 -0.77 4.78 -13.82
N PHE A 108 -1.56 4.61 -14.89
CA PHE A 108 -1.41 3.49 -15.81
C PHE A 108 -0.04 3.48 -16.51
N ILE A 109 0.42 4.65 -16.98
CA ILE A 109 1.75 4.81 -17.57
C ILE A 109 2.84 4.48 -16.54
N ALA A 110 2.73 4.99 -15.32
CA ALA A 110 3.69 4.66 -14.25
C ALA A 110 3.75 3.16 -13.98
N GLY A 111 2.60 2.48 -13.91
CA GLY A 111 2.54 1.03 -13.76
C GLY A 111 3.16 0.28 -14.96
N LEU A 112 2.95 0.78 -16.18
CA LEU A 112 3.51 0.21 -17.39
C LEU A 112 5.03 0.41 -17.47
N LEU A 113 5.53 1.58 -17.06
CA LEU A 113 6.98 1.85 -16.98
C LEU A 113 7.65 0.92 -15.95
N LEU A 114 7.02 0.68 -14.80
CA LEU A 114 7.52 -0.26 -13.79
C LEU A 114 7.49 -1.71 -14.29
N LEU A 115 6.47 -2.10 -15.06
CA LEU A 115 6.43 -3.40 -15.72
C LEU A 115 7.61 -3.55 -16.70
N VAL A 116 7.79 -2.60 -17.61
CA VAL A 116 8.87 -2.65 -18.62
C VAL A 116 10.25 -2.63 -17.95
N ALA A 117 10.46 -1.74 -16.99
CA ALA A 117 11.69 -1.69 -16.21
C ALA A 117 11.93 -2.99 -15.44
N GLY A 118 10.89 -3.54 -14.83
CA GLY A 118 10.96 -4.81 -14.13
C GLY A 118 11.34 -5.98 -15.03
N MET A 119 10.71 -6.07 -16.20
CA MET A 119 11.06 -7.12 -17.18
C MET A 119 12.53 -7.00 -17.65
N ALA A 120 13.03 -5.77 -17.83
CA ALA A 120 14.39 -5.53 -18.29
C ALA A 120 15.45 -5.73 -17.21
N PHE A 121 15.16 -5.32 -15.95
CA PHE A 121 16.16 -5.19 -14.91
C PHE A 121 15.99 -6.15 -13.72
N SER A 122 14.99 -7.03 -13.69
CA SER A 122 14.78 -7.95 -12.56
C SER A 122 16.00 -8.80 -12.24
N LYS A 123 16.59 -9.48 -13.23
CA LYS A 123 17.77 -10.33 -13.02
C LYS A 123 19.01 -9.51 -12.65
N PRO A 124 19.40 -8.45 -13.38
CA PRO A 124 20.51 -7.59 -13.00
C PRO A 124 20.40 -7.00 -11.59
N LEU A 125 19.20 -6.57 -11.18
CA LEU A 125 18.98 -6.05 -9.83
C LEU A 125 19.21 -7.12 -8.75
N LEU A 126 18.72 -8.33 -8.96
CA LEU A 126 18.94 -9.45 -8.04
C LEU A 126 20.42 -9.86 -7.97
N GLU A 127 21.15 -9.78 -9.08
CA GLU A 127 22.59 -10.02 -9.12
C GLU A 127 23.37 -8.96 -8.33
N VAL A 128 23.05 -7.68 -8.52
CA VAL A 128 23.65 -6.57 -7.75
C VAL A 128 23.36 -6.70 -6.25
N MET A 129 22.19 -7.24 -5.89
CA MET A 129 21.82 -7.52 -4.49
C MET A 129 22.51 -8.77 -3.92
N ASN A 130 23.43 -9.40 -4.65
CA ASN A 130 24.13 -10.63 -4.26
C ASN A 130 23.16 -11.76 -3.89
N THR A 131 22.05 -11.90 -4.63
CA THR A 131 21.13 -13.02 -4.44
C THR A 131 21.87 -14.34 -4.73
N LYS A 132 21.73 -15.34 -3.85
CA LYS A 132 22.40 -16.63 -4.01
C LYS A 132 22.07 -17.27 -5.35
N PRO A 133 23.06 -17.88 -6.07
CA PRO A 133 22.83 -18.52 -7.38
C PRO A 133 21.68 -19.52 -7.39
N GLU A 134 21.50 -20.24 -6.28
CA GLU A 134 20.44 -21.24 -6.13
C GLU A 134 19.01 -20.65 -6.11
N LEU A 135 18.88 -19.35 -5.77
CA LEU A 135 17.61 -18.63 -5.60
C LEU A 135 17.29 -17.73 -6.79
N ILE A 136 18.29 -17.33 -7.58
CA ILE A 136 18.18 -16.25 -8.56
C ILE A 136 17.16 -16.54 -9.64
N ASP A 137 17.08 -17.75 -10.14
CA ASP A 137 16.14 -18.11 -11.20
C ASP A 137 14.69 -18.07 -10.70
N GLY A 138 14.43 -18.63 -9.49
CA GLY A 138 13.12 -18.57 -8.84
C GLY A 138 12.72 -17.15 -8.47
N ALA A 139 13.65 -16.34 -7.95
CA ALA A 139 13.43 -14.95 -7.60
C ALA A 139 13.14 -14.10 -8.86
N THR A 140 13.90 -14.32 -9.94
CA THR A 140 13.68 -13.60 -11.23
C THR A 140 12.30 -13.94 -11.79
N ALA A 141 11.94 -15.22 -11.86
CA ALA A 141 10.64 -15.65 -12.37
C ALA A 141 9.49 -15.06 -11.54
N TYR A 142 9.59 -15.14 -10.20
CA TYR A 142 8.61 -14.55 -9.30
C TYR A 142 8.46 -13.04 -9.53
N LEU A 143 9.58 -12.32 -9.55
CA LEU A 143 9.59 -10.86 -9.70
C LEU A 143 9.03 -10.41 -11.04
N MET A 144 9.44 -11.05 -12.14
CA MET A 144 8.93 -10.73 -13.48
C MET A 144 7.42 -10.94 -13.57
N ILE A 145 6.93 -12.07 -13.04
CA ILE A 145 5.50 -12.36 -13.00
C ILE A 145 4.80 -11.31 -12.11
N TYR A 146 5.26 -11.09 -10.89
CA TYR A 146 4.64 -10.13 -9.96
C TYR A 146 4.52 -8.73 -10.58
N LEU A 147 5.55 -8.26 -11.28
CA LEU A 147 5.57 -6.95 -11.92
C LEU A 147 4.60 -6.83 -13.10
N CYS A 148 4.12 -7.94 -13.70
CA CYS A 148 2.99 -7.90 -14.62
C CYS A 148 1.70 -7.38 -13.97
N GLY A 149 1.61 -7.40 -12.65
CA GLY A 149 0.52 -6.79 -11.89
C GLY A 149 0.67 -5.28 -11.66
N SER A 150 1.85 -4.69 -11.93
CA SER A 150 2.09 -3.27 -11.64
C SER A 150 1.09 -2.31 -12.29
N PRO A 151 0.62 -2.48 -13.56
CA PRO A 151 -0.42 -1.62 -14.13
C PRO A 151 -1.76 -1.71 -13.37
N ALA A 152 -2.12 -2.92 -12.90
CA ALA A 152 -3.32 -3.11 -12.11
C ALA A 152 -3.19 -2.47 -10.71
N LEU A 153 -2.04 -2.66 -10.06
CA LEU A 153 -1.74 -2.03 -8.76
C LEU A 153 -1.75 -0.50 -8.87
N ALA A 154 -1.22 0.06 -9.97
CA ALA A 154 -1.28 1.49 -10.25
C ALA A 154 -2.72 2.01 -10.39
N LEU A 155 -3.58 1.28 -11.12
CA LEU A 155 -4.99 1.63 -11.26
C LEU A 155 -5.77 1.49 -9.93
N TYR A 156 -5.44 0.50 -9.11
CA TYR A 156 -6.01 0.39 -7.78
C TYR A 156 -5.61 1.58 -6.90
N ASN A 157 -4.32 1.96 -6.88
CA ASN A 157 -3.84 3.12 -6.11
C ASN A 157 -4.42 4.44 -6.63
N PHE A 158 -4.59 4.61 -7.94
CA PHE A 158 -5.34 5.72 -8.52
C PHE A 158 -6.76 5.80 -7.95
N GLY A 159 -7.52 4.71 -8.06
CA GLY A 159 -8.90 4.68 -7.59
C GLY A 159 -9.02 4.87 -6.07
N ASN A 160 -8.11 4.27 -5.29
CA ASN A 160 -8.00 4.49 -3.85
C ASN A 160 -7.72 5.97 -3.52
N GLY A 161 -6.82 6.63 -4.27
CA GLY A 161 -6.54 8.06 -4.13
C GLY A 161 -7.78 8.93 -4.39
N VAL A 162 -8.52 8.66 -5.48
CA VAL A 162 -9.77 9.37 -5.80
C VAL A 162 -10.83 9.15 -4.72
N LEU A 163 -11.07 7.91 -4.29
CA LEU A 163 -12.08 7.61 -3.26
C LEU A 163 -11.70 8.18 -1.89
N SER A 164 -10.44 8.14 -1.53
CA SER A 164 -9.93 8.80 -0.32
C SER A 164 -10.14 10.32 -0.39
N ALA A 165 -9.91 10.94 -1.54
CA ALA A 165 -10.12 12.38 -1.74
C ALA A 165 -11.57 12.82 -1.52
N VAL A 166 -12.55 11.98 -1.84
CA VAL A 166 -13.98 12.26 -1.64
C VAL A 166 -14.54 11.74 -0.30
N GLY A 167 -13.68 11.12 0.52
CA GLY A 167 -14.07 10.66 1.85
C GLY A 167 -14.61 9.23 1.93
N ASP A 168 -14.49 8.46 0.87
CA ASP A 168 -14.93 7.06 0.84
C ASP A 168 -13.76 6.09 1.02
N THR A 169 -13.40 5.82 2.26
CA THR A 169 -12.34 4.86 2.60
C THR A 169 -12.85 3.43 2.78
N LYS A 170 -14.18 3.24 2.84
CA LYS A 170 -14.78 1.91 3.05
C LYS A 170 -14.75 1.04 1.80
N ARG A 171 -14.99 1.63 0.62
CA ARG A 171 -15.01 0.86 -0.64
C ARG A 171 -13.64 0.28 -1.00
N PRO A 172 -12.54 1.04 -0.96
CA PRO A 172 -11.22 0.46 -1.15
C PRO A 172 -10.93 -0.72 -0.21
N LEU A 173 -11.33 -0.62 1.07
CA LEU A 173 -11.21 -1.72 2.03
C LEU A 173 -12.01 -2.96 1.58
N ILE A 174 -13.26 -2.79 1.15
CA ILE A 174 -14.10 -3.91 0.69
C ILE A 174 -13.47 -4.58 -0.55
N TYR A 175 -13.01 -3.80 -1.52
CA TYR A 175 -12.40 -4.35 -2.74
C TYR A 175 -11.08 -5.07 -2.45
N LEU A 176 -10.27 -4.51 -1.55
CA LEU A 176 -9.06 -5.16 -1.08
C LEU A 176 -9.37 -6.47 -0.33
N SER A 177 -10.40 -6.48 0.52
CA SER A 177 -10.83 -7.69 1.24
C SER A 177 -11.27 -8.80 0.29
N ILE A 178 -12.07 -8.46 -0.72
CA ILE A 178 -12.52 -9.43 -1.73
C ILE A 178 -11.33 -10.00 -2.49
N SER A 179 -10.45 -9.13 -3.01
CA SER A 179 -9.29 -9.56 -3.78
C SER A 179 -8.29 -10.34 -2.93
N GLY A 180 -8.12 -9.99 -1.66
CA GLY A 180 -7.23 -10.70 -0.75
C GLY A 180 -7.74 -12.10 -0.37
N ILE A 181 -9.04 -12.27 -0.14
CA ILE A 181 -9.62 -13.62 0.06
C ILE A 181 -9.41 -14.48 -1.20
N ILE A 182 -9.63 -13.91 -2.38
CA ILE A 182 -9.38 -14.62 -3.65
C ILE A 182 -7.89 -14.95 -3.78
N ASN A 183 -6.99 -14.05 -3.43
CA ASN A 183 -5.54 -14.29 -3.42
C ASN A 183 -5.18 -15.50 -2.55
N ILE A 184 -5.67 -15.57 -1.31
CA ILE A 184 -5.41 -16.70 -0.40
C ILE A 184 -5.90 -18.01 -1.01
N VAL A 185 -7.12 -18.06 -1.54
CA VAL A 185 -7.68 -19.25 -2.16
C VAL A 185 -6.87 -19.69 -3.38
N LEU A 186 -6.49 -18.73 -4.23
CA LEU A 186 -5.67 -19.03 -5.41
C LEU A 186 -4.23 -19.45 -5.05
N ASN A 187 -3.65 -18.86 -4.00
CA ASN A 187 -2.34 -19.30 -3.49
C ASN A 187 -2.36 -20.76 -3.07
N LEU A 188 -3.34 -21.15 -2.28
CA LEU A 188 -3.48 -22.55 -1.86
C LEU A 188 -3.73 -23.47 -3.08
N PHE A 189 -4.56 -23.05 -4.01
CA PHE A 189 -4.83 -23.83 -5.23
C PHE A 189 -3.58 -24.00 -6.10
N PHE A 190 -2.89 -22.91 -6.45
CA PHE A 190 -1.73 -22.99 -7.34
C PHE A 190 -0.52 -23.66 -6.68
N VAL A 191 -0.31 -23.45 -5.38
CA VAL A 191 0.85 -24.05 -4.69
C VAL A 191 0.60 -25.51 -4.33
N ILE A 192 -0.58 -25.87 -3.81
CA ILE A 192 -0.86 -27.23 -3.32
C ILE A 192 -1.36 -28.13 -4.43
N VAL A 193 -2.36 -27.69 -5.20
CA VAL A 193 -3.00 -28.52 -6.22
C VAL A 193 -2.19 -28.53 -7.50
N CYS A 194 -1.82 -27.35 -8.02
CA CYS A 194 -1.06 -27.22 -9.26
C CYS A 194 0.45 -27.41 -9.08
N ARG A 195 0.95 -27.39 -7.83
CA ARG A 195 2.38 -27.56 -7.48
C ARG A 195 3.31 -26.57 -8.19
N LEU A 196 2.82 -25.36 -8.47
CA LEU A 196 3.58 -24.32 -9.19
C LEU A 196 4.60 -23.59 -8.30
N GLY A 197 4.64 -23.86 -6.99
CA GLY A 197 5.59 -23.25 -6.06
C GLY A 197 5.54 -21.72 -6.09
N VAL A 198 6.69 -21.09 -6.27
CA VAL A 198 6.86 -19.63 -6.30
C VAL A 198 6.03 -18.95 -7.39
N ILE A 199 5.98 -19.58 -8.57
CA ILE A 199 5.23 -19.07 -9.73
C ILE A 199 3.73 -19.01 -9.42
N GLY A 200 3.21 -20.00 -8.70
CA GLY A 200 1.80 -20.08 -8.30
C GLY A 200 1.39 -18.89 -7.44
N VAL A 201 2.22 -18.49 -6.47
CA VAL A 201 1.96 -17.35 -5.61
C VAL A 201 1.99 -16.03 -6.40
N ALA A 202 2.97 -15.87 -7.30
CA ALA A 202 3.03 -14.67 -8.16
C ALA A 202 1.77 -14.53 -9.03
N ILE A 203 1.30 -15.62 -9.64
CA ILE A 203 0.08 -15.62 -10.46
C ILE A 203 -1.15 -15.28 -9.62
N ALA A 204 -1.28 -15.87 -8.42
CA ALA A 204 -2.38 -15.56 -7.51
C ALA A 204 -2.40 -14.06 -7.12
N SER A 205 -1.24 -13.49 -6.83
CA SER A 205 -1.09 -12.08 -6.48
C SER A 205 -1.47 -11.16 -7.65
N ILE A 206 -1.06 -11.49 -8.89
CA ILE A 206 -1.46 -10.72 -10.08
C ILE A 206 -2.98 -10.76 -10.27
N ILE A 207 -3.59 -11.93 -10.22
CA ILE A 207 -5.04 -12.07 -10.40
C ILE A 207 -5.78 -11.22 -9.35
N ALA A 208 -5.34 -11.26 -8.09
CA ALA A 208 -5.93 -10.45 -7.03
C ALA A 208 -5.77 -8.94 -7.30
N GLN A 209 -4.60 -8.49 -7.79
CA GLN A 209 -4.35 -7.09 -8.15
C GLN A 209 -5.28 -6.64 -9.30
N TYR A 210 -5.45 -7.44 -10.34
CA TYR A 210 -6.38 -7.12 -11.44
C TYR A 210 -7.84 -7.11 -11.00
N ILE A 211 -8.23 -8.00 -10.08
CA ILE A 211 -9.60 -8.01 -9.52
C ILE A 211 -9.84 -6.73 -8.72
N SER A 212 -8.95 -6.33 -7.83
CA SER A 212 -9.11 -5.11 -7.05
C SER A 212 -9.15 -3.86 -7.93
N ALA A 213 -8.29 -3.79 -8.96
CA ALA A 213 -8.28 -2.72 -9.95
C ALA A 213 -9.60 -2.69 -10.76
N ALA A 214 -10.07 -3.84 -11.23
CA ALA A 214 -11.31 -3.93 -11.98
C ALA A 214 -12.53 -3.49 -11.14
N LEU A 215 -12.58 -3.87 -9.87
CA LEU A 215 -13.67 -3.49 -8.95
C LEU A 215 -13.71 -1.97 -8.74
N ILE A 216 -12.55 -1.35 -8.47
CA ILE A 216 -12.48 0.08 -8.20
C ILE A 216 -12.76 0.92 -9.45
N ILE A 217 -12.20 0.54 -10.61
CA ILE A 217 -12.45 1.21 -11.90
C ILE A 217 -13.90 1.05 -12.31
N ARG A 218 -14.49 -0.16 -12.21
CA ARG A 218 -15.92 -0.38 -12.47
C ARG A 218 -16.82 0.50 -11.60
N PHE A 219 -16.45 0.68 -10.34
CA PHE A 219 -17.18 1.57 -9.44
C PHE A 219 -17.10 3.03 -9.92
N LEU A 220 -15.89 3.53 -10.21
CA LEU A 220 -15.71 4.90 -10.70
C LEU A 220 -16.44 5.14 -12.03
N MET A 221 -16.47 4.15 -12.93
CA MET A 221 -17.23 4.24 -14.20
C MET A 221 -18.75 4.27 -14.00
N LYS A 222 -19.27 3.68 -12.91
CA LYS A 222 -20.69 3.69 -12.58
C LYS A 222 -21.11 4.90 -11.73
N THR A 223 -20.14 5.66 -11.24
CA THR A 223 -20.37 6.82 -10.39
C THR A 223 -20.79 8.02 -11.23
N TYR A 224 -21.95 8.60 -10.87
CA TYR A 224 -22.41 9.86 -11.44
C TYR A 224 -21.88 11.01 -10.58
N GLY A 225 -21.20 11.97 -11.20
CA GLY A 225 -20.65 13.12 -10.50
C GLY A 225 -19.28 13.53 -11.04
N SER A 226 -18.64 14.48 -10.37
CA SER A 226 -17.38 15.09 -10.82
C SER A 226 -16.18 14.15 -10.78
N TYR A 227 -16.18 13.16 -9.90
CA TYR A 227 -15.10 12.18 -9.77
C TYR A 227 -15.40 10.85 -10.48
N GLY A 228 -16.55 10.72 -11.15
CA GLY A 228 -16.88 9.54 -11.96
C GLY A 228 -16.01 9.48 -13.21
N LEU A 229 -15.49 8.29 -13.51
CA LEU A 229 -14.64 8.05 -14.66
C LEU A 229 -15.49 7.80 -15.91
N ARG A 230 -15.31 8.59 -16.95
CA ARG A 230 -15.98 8.44 -18.25
C ARG A 230 -14.95 8.16 -19.33
N MET A 231 -15.04 7.02 -19.97
CA MET A 231 -14.06 6.60 -21.00
C MET A 231 -13.90 7.60 -22.15
N LYS A 232 -14.98 8.36 -22.46
CA LYS A 232 -14.95 9.37 -23.55
C LYS A 232 -14.15 10.63 -23.18
N ASP A 233 -14.01 10.90 -21.89
CA ASP A 233 -13.39 12.13 -21.38
C ASP A 233 -11.95 11.87 -20.93
N ILE A 234 -11.44 10.63 -21.10
CA ILE A 234 -10.06 10.28 -20.77
C ILE A 234 -9.11 11.06 -21.68
N GLY A 235 -8.30 11.90 -21.06
CA GLY A 235 -7.33 12.75 -21.76
C GLY A 235 -6.34 13.37 -20.78
N ILE A 236 -5.24 13.89 -21.30
CA ILE A 236 -4.20 14.54 -20.50
C ILE A 236 -4.43 16.06 -20.51
N ASP A 237 -4.82 16.59 -19.35
CA ASP A 237 -4.79 18.02 -19.08
C ASP A 237 -3.42 18.37 -18.47
N ARG A 238 -2.70 19.32 -19.06
CA ARG A 238 -1.32 19.65 -18.66
C ARG A 238 -1.25 20.18 -17.22
N ASP A 239 -2.20 21.01 -16.82
CA ASP A 239 -2.21 21.61 -15.49
C ASP A 239 -2.52 20.54 -14.42
N ALA A 240 -3.49 19.68 -14.69
CA ALA A 240 -3.81 18.55 -13.81
C ALA A 240 -2.62 17.57 -13.71
N ALA A 241 -1.97 17.25 -14.83
CA ALA A 241 -0.80 16.39 -14.86
C ALA A 241 0.35 16.98 -14.05
N ALA A 242 0.68 18.25 -14.28
CA ALA A 242 1.73 18.95 -13.54
C ALA A 242 1.42 19.00 -12.03
N ALA A 243 0.18 19.28 -11.63
CA ALA A 243 -0.23 19.31 -10.24
C ALA A 243 -0.06 17.94 -9.56
N VAL A 244 -0.53 16.86 -10.20
CA VAL A 244 -0.42 15.48 -9.66
C VAL A 244 1.04 15.04 -9.59
N LEU A 245 1.83 15.26 -10.63
CA LEU A 245 3.25 14.88 -10.66
C LEU A 245 4.07 15.67 -9.65
N ARG A 246 3.78 16.96 -9.45
CA ARG A 246 4.47 17.81 -8.47
C ARG A 246 4.37 17.30 -7.04
N ILE A 247 3.31 16.57 -6.71
CA ILE A 247 3.11 15.97 -5.38
C ILE A 247 3.48 14.48 -5.41
N GLY A 248 3.03 13.75 -6.43
CA GLY A 248 3.20 12.30 -6.53
C GLY A 248 4.66 11.86 -6.72
N VAL A 249 5.44 12.59 -7.55
CA VAL A 249 6.84 12.22 -7.79
C VAL A 249 7.71 12.41 -6.54
N PRO A 250 7.68 13.56 -5.81
CA PRO A 250 8.40 13.67 -4.56
C PRO A 250 7.98 12.64 -3.51
N ALA A 251 6.67 12.32 -3.42
CA ALA A 251 6.19 11.27 -2.53
C ALA A 251 6.74 9.89 -2.92
N ALA A 252 6.75 9.56 -4.22
CA ALA A 252 7.35 8.32 -4.72
C ALA A 252 8.85 8.23 -4.40
N ILE A 253 9.59 9.33 -4.57
CA ILE A 253 11.02 9.41 -4.20
C ILE A 253 11.18 9.20 -2.68
N GLN A 254 10.34 9.80 -1.86
CA GLN A 254 10.37 9.63 -0.40
C GLN A 254 10.20 8.15 0.00
N TYR A 255 9.23 7.44 -0.56
CA TYR A 255 9.06 6.00 -0.33
C TYR A 255 10.27 5.19 -0.79
N SER A 256 10.86 5.56 -1.94
CA SER A 256 12.05 4.90 -2.48
C SER A 256 13.28 5.10 -1.58
N LEU A 257 13.50 6.31 -1.09
CA LEU A 257 14.60 6.60 -0.15
C LEU A 257 14.44 5.83 1.16
N PHE A 258 13.21 5.70 1.67
CA PHE A 258 12.94 4.92 2.86
C PHE A 258 13.25 3.43 2.66
N ALA A 259 12.86 2.87 1.50
CA ALA A 259 13.17 1.50 1.15
C ALA A 259 14.70 1.28 1.05
N ILE A 260 15.43 2.18 0.40
CA ILE A 260 16.89 2.11 0.28
C ILE A 260 17.57 2.21 1.66
N ALA A 261 17.11 3.12 2.53
CA ALA A 261 17.63 3.23 3.89
C ALA A 261 17.47 1.93 4.68
N ASN A 262 16.30 1.28 4.57
CA ASN A 262 16.06 -0.02 5.21
C ASN A 262 16.99 -1.13 4.67
N ILE A 263 17.35 -1.09 3.38
CA ILE A 263 18.35 -2.01 2.81
C ILE A 263 19.70 -1.82 3.49
N CYS A 264 20.17 -0.58 3.60
CA CYS A 264 21.46 -0.28 4.24
C CYS A 264 21.48 -0.76 5.70
N ILE A 265 20.38 -0.54 6.44
CA ILE A 265 20.23 -1.02 7.82
C ILE A 265 20.27 -2.55 7.85
N GLN A 266 19.50 -3.22 7.02
CA GLN A 266 19.45 -4.69 6.97
C GLN A 266 20.82 -5.29 6.60
N THR A 267 21.53 -4.67 5.66
CA THR A 267 22.89 -5.11 5.28
C THR A 267 23.85 -5.03 6.47
N SER A 268 23.76 -3.96 7.26
CA SER A 268 24.57 -3.82 8.48
C SER A 268 24.19 -4.87 9.52
N ILE A 269 22.91 -5.15 9.71
CA ILE A 269 22.42 -6.15 10.66
C ILE A 269 22.87 -7.56 10.27
N ASN A 270 22.90 -7.87 8.98
CA ASN A 270 23.35 -9.17 8.48
C ASN A 270 24.83 -9.47 8.80
N SER A 271 25.64 -8.49 9.22
CA SER A 271 27.01 -8.70 9.69
C SER A 271 27.10 -9.22 11.12
N PHE A 272 26.00 -9.20 11.87
CA PHE A 272 25.94 -9.72 13.24
C PHE A 272 25.62 -11.22 13.28
N SER A 273 25.59 -11.79 14.49
CA SER A 273 25.28 -13.19 14.69
C SER A 273 23.85 -13.53 14.22
N HIS A 274 23.60 -14.78 13.85
CA HIS A 274 22.31 -15.28 13.38
C HIS A 274 21.15 -14.96 14.35
N VAL A 275 21.40 -15.01 15.66
CA VAL A 275 20.40 -14.69 16.70
C VAL A 275 19.98 -13.22 16.63
N VAL A 276 20.93 -12.30 16.38
CA VAL A 276 20.63 -10.86 16.22
C VAL A 276 19.80 -10.61 14.96
N VAL A 277 20.14 -11.27 13.86
CA VAL A 277 19.39 -11.15 12.58
C VAL A 277 17.96 -11.64 12.74
N GLU A 278 17.74 -12.78 13.41
CA GLU A 278 16.39 -13.30 13.68
C GLU A 278 15.60 -12.37 14.58
N GLY A 279 16.20 -11.89 15.67
CA GLY A 279 15.57 -10.94 16.59
C GLY A 279 15.18 -9.64 15.89
N ASN A 280 16.06 -9.10 15.04
CA ASN A 280 15.77 -7.90 14.25
C ASN A 280 14.64 -8.14 13.24
N SER A 281 14.59 -9.30 12.60
CA SER A 281 13.51 -9.62 11.66
C SER A 281 12.14 -9.63 12.33
N ALA A 282 12.05 -10.18 13.55
CA ALA A 282 10.82 -10.15 14.32
C ALA A 282 10.44 -8.72 14.76
N ALA A 283 11.44 -7.92 15.19
CA ALA A 283 11.23 -6.53 15.58
C ALA A 283 10.77 -5.67 14.38
N THR A 284 11.35 -5.87 13.21
CA THR A 284 10.98 -5.14 11.97
C THR A 284 9.54 -5.45 11.55
N ASN A 285 9.07 -6.68 11.71
CA ASN A 285 7.67 -7.03 11.46
C ASN A 285 6.71 -6.30 12.42
N ALA A 286 7.09 -6.19 13.69
CA ALA A 286 6.33 -5.44 14.69
C ALA A 286 6.29 -3.94 14.37
N ASP A 287 7.45 -3.36 13.99
CA ASP A 287 7.57 -1.96 13.60
C ASP A 287 6.72 -1.64 12.36
N SER A 288 6.75 -2.51 11.35
CA SER A 288 5.93 -2.37 10.15
C SER A 288 4.44 -2.33 10.47
N LEU A 289 3.97 -3.17 11.40
CA LEU A 289 2.57 -3.18 11.84
C LEU A 289 2.16 -1.85 12.47
N ILE A 290 3.00 -1.30 13.36
CA ILE A 290 2.76 0.02 13.98
C ILE A 290 2.77 1.11 12.91
N TYR A 291 3.78 1.10 12.04
CA TYR A 291 3.93 2.09 10.97
C TYR A 291 2.71 2.12 10.03
N ASP A 292 2.22 0.97 9.60
CA ASP A 292 1.07 0.86 8.70
C ASP A 292 -0.23 1.36 9.34
N MET A 293 -0.39 1.16 10.64
CA MET A 293 -1.52 1.74 11.39
C MET A 293 -1.40 3.27 11.48
N MET A 294 -0.20 3.80 11.71
CA MET A 294 0.05 5.24 11.75
C MET A 294 -0.10 5.89 10.37
N ALA A 295 0.26 5.20 9.29
CA ALA A 295 0.15 5.66 7.91
C ALA A 295 -1.30 5.97 7.49
N ALA A 296 -2.29 5.35 8.13
CA ALA A 296 -3.70 5.69 7.92
C ALA A 296 -4.01 7.14 8.33
N PHE A 297 -3.39 7.65 9.40
CA PHE A 297 -3.54 9.05 9.81
C PHE A 297 -2.79 10.01 8.89
N TYR A 298 -1.68 9.59 8.30
CA TYR A 298 -1.00 10.36 7.25
C TYR A 298 -1.91 10.58 6.03
N THR A 299 -2.59 9.53 5.57
CA THR A 299 -3.54 9.61 4.46
C THR A 299 -4.73 10.51 4.84
N ALA A 300 -5.26 10.38 6.06
CA ALA A 300 -6.30 11.26 6.58
C ALA A 300 -5.85 12.72 6.62
N CYS A 301 -4.63 12.97 7.11
CA CYS A 301 -4.02 14.31 7.15
C CYS A 301 -4.00 14.93 5.75
N THR A 302 -3.49 14.20 4.76
CA THR A 302 -3.41 14.66 3.37
C THR A 302 -4.77 15.03 2.82
N SER A 303 -5.78 14.16 2.95
CA SER A 303 -7.13 14.39 2.40
C SER A 303 -7.83 15.56 3.08
N PHE A 304 -7.82 15.61 4.42
CA PHE A 304 -8.48 16.68 5.17
C PHE A 304 -7.79 18.02 5.00
N ILE A 305 -6.45 18.08 5.02
CA ILE A 305 -5.70 19.32 4.77
C ILE A 305 -5.99 19.83 3.37
N ALA A 306 -5.91 18.97 2.35
CA ALA A 306 -6.12 19.38 0.97
C ALA A 306 -7.54 19.91 0.75
N GLN A 307 -8.59 19.24 1.26
CA GLN A 307 -9.96 19.75 1.15
C GLN A 307 -10.16 21.09 1.91
N ASN A 308 -9.65 21.20 3.14
CA ASN A 308 -9.79 22.45 3.90
C ASN A 308 -8.97 23.60 3.32
N LEU A 309 -7.83 23.29 2.68
CA LEU A 309 -7.04 24.27 1.94
C LEU A 309 -7.79 24.76 0.69
N GLY A 310 -8.40 23.86 -0.07
CA GLY A 310 -9.27 24.19 -1.20
C GLY A 310 -10.45 25.08 -0.78
N ALA A 311 -11.07 24.74 0.36
CA ALA A 311 -12.15 25.53 0.97
C ALA A 311 -11.69 26.83 1.64
N ARG A 312 -10.38 27.17 1.58
CA ARG A 312 -9.76 28.35 2.21
C ARG A 312 -9.92 28.44 3.74
N LYS A 313 -10.14 27.31 4.43
CA LYS A 313 -10.33 27.23 5.89
C LYS A 313 -9.00 27.01 6.63
N LYS A 314 -8.12 28.02 6.67
CA LYS A 314 -6.76 27.94 7.23
C LYS A 314 -6.70 27.42 8.67
N GLU A 315 -7.61 27.83 9.53
CA GLU A 315 -7.66 27.32 10.91
C GLU A 315 -7.94 25.83 10.97
N ARG A 316 -8.81 25.31 10.10
CA ARG A 316 -9.09 23.88 10.05
C ARG A 316 -7.91 23.07 9.51
N VAL A 317 -7.11 23.64 8.61
CA VAL A 317 -5.86 23.02 8.12
C VAL A 317 -4.92 22.79 9.30
N LEU A 318 -4.63 23.82 10.11
CA LEU A 318 -3.77 23.71 11.29
C LEU A 318 -4.35 22.71 12.33
N ARG A 319 -5.64 22.82 12.62
CA ARG A 319 -6.31 21.89 13.55
C ARG A 319 -6.25 20.44 13.04
N THR A 320 -6.42 20.21 11.74
CA THR A 320 -6.28 18.88 11.15
C THR A 320 -4.89 18.32 11.40
N PHE A 321 -3.85 19.14 11.13
CA PHE A 321 -2.46 18.71 11.33
C PHE A 321 -2.21 18.26 12.78
N PHE A 322 -2.57 19.09 13.77
CA PHE A 322 -2.34 18.74 15.17
C PHE A 322 -3.17 17.54 15.65
N ILE A 323 -4.43 17.42 15.19
CA ILE A 323 -5.29 16.28 15.57
C ILE A 323 -4.76 14.98 14.96
N THR A 324 -4.37 14.98 13.69
CA THR A 324 -3.82 13.77 13.05
C THR A 324 -2.47 13.38 13.62
N LEU A 325 -1.62 14.36 13.96
CA LEU A 325 -0.36 14.14 14.65
C LEU A 325 -0.58 13.51 16.03
N ALA A 326 -1.51 14.06 16.82
CA ALA A 326 -1.85 13.52 18.13
C ALA A 326 -2.40 12.09 18.04
N TYR A 327 -3.29 11.81 17.08
CA TYR A 327 -3.82 10.46 16.88
C TYR A 327 -2.76 9.47 16.42
N SER A 328 -1.87 9.87 15.51
CA SER A 328 -0.74 9.05 15.06
C SER A 328 0.19 8.74 16.23
N PHE A 329 0.53 9.76 17.04
CA PHE A 329 1.37 9.58 18.23
C PHE A 329 0.71 8.67 19.26
N LEU A 330 -0.57 8.88 19.59
CA LEU A 330 -1.31 8.03 20.53
C LEU A 330 -1.40 6.58 20.02
N MET A 331 -1.64 6.37 18.73
CA MET A 331 -1.66 5.04 18.14
C MET A 331 -0.30 4.35 18.27
N GLY A 332 0.78 5.04 17.89
CA GLY A 332 2.15 4.52 18.05
C GLY A 332 2.49 4.22 19.50
N LEU A 333 2.10 5.10 20.44
CA LEU A 333 2.32 4.89 21.87
C LEU A 333 1.55 3.67 22.38
N VAL A 334 0.26 3.57 22.09
CA VAL A 334 -0.59 2.45 22.55
C VAL A 334 -0.09 1.12 21.99
N LEU A 335 0.19 1.06 20.68
CA LEU A 335 0.70 -0.16 20.06
C LEU A 335 2.12 -0.50 20.53
N GLY A 336 3.01 0.50 20.67
CA GLY A 336 4.36 0.31 21.18
C GLY A 336 4.36 -0.21 22.63
N VAL A 337 3.54 0.38 23.50
CA VAL A 337 3.38 -0.11 24.90
C VAL A 337 2.76 -1.51 24.91
N ALA A 338 1.75 -1.77 24.08
CA ALA A 338 1.16 -3.11 23.98
C ALA A 338 2.21 -4.15 23.54
N LEU A 339 3.01 -3.85 22.52
CA LEU A 339 4.09 -4.74 22.07
C LEU A 339 5.18 -4.91 23.15
N PHE A 340 5.50 -3.86 23.91
CA PHE A 340 6.45 -3.97 25.03
C PHE A 340 5.92 -4.88 26.14
N ILE A 341 4.63 -4.77 26.48
CA ILE A 341 4.01 -5.63 27.51
C ILE A 341 3.88 -7.07 27.01
N PHE A 342 3.42 -7.25 25.76
CA PHE A 342 3.15 -8.55 25.16
C PHE A 342 4.31 -9.07 24.29
N GLN A 343 5.54 -8.57 24.46
CA GLN A 343 6.70 -8.95 23.66
C GLN A 343 6.92 -10.46 23.58
N ARG A 344 6.80 -11.18 24.69
CA ARG A 344 7.00 -12.65 24.73
C ARG A 344 5.96 -13.41 23.89
N PRO A 345 4.63 -13.25 24.10
CA PRO A 345 3.64 -13.88 23.24
C PRO A 345 3.80 -13.51 21.76
N PHE A 346 4.14 -12.25 21.47
CA PHE A 346 4.33 -11.78 20.09
C PHE A 346 5.52 -12.46 19.42
N LEU A 347 6.67 -12.54 20.09
CA LEU A 347 7.87 -13.19 19.56
C LEU A 347 7.67 -14.70 19.36
N LEU A 348 6.92 -15.36 20.22
CA LEU A 348 6.59 -16.79 20.10
C LEU A 348 5.76 -17.12 18.86
N LEU A 349 5.07 -16.14 18.25
CA LEU A 349 4.38 -16.31 16.97
C LEU A 349 5.37 -16.47 15.80
N PHE A 350 6.59 -15.93 15.93
CA PHE A 350 7.57 -15.93 14.84
C PHE A 350 8.67 -16.99 15.01
N THR A 351 9.11 -17.27 16.22
CA THR A 351 10.09 -18.35 16.46
C THR A 351 9.96 -18.97 17.85
N SER A 352 10.14 -20.29 17.92
CA SER A 352 10.21 -21.06 19.17
C SER A 352 11.54 -20.90 19.93
N GLU A 353 12.58 -20.35 19.29
CA GLU A 353 13.93 -20.23 19.84
C GLU A 353 14.28 -18.85 20.45
N ILE A 354 13.61 -17.78 20.04
CA ILE A 354 13.86 -16.42 20.58
C ILE A 354 13.56 -16.35 22.09
N GLY A 355 12.64 -17.15 22.59
CA GLY A 355 12.40 -17.27 24.03
C GLY A 355 13.63 -17.72 24.83
N ARG A 356 14.56 -18.48 24.21
CA ARG A 356 15.84 -18.89 24.80
C ARG A 356 16.91 -17.80 24.70
N ALA A 357 16.94 -17.00 23.62
CA ALA A 357 17.92 -15.93 23.42
C ALA A 357 17.73 -14.76 24.38
N SER A 358 16.49 -14.31 24.58
CA SER A 358 16.16 -13.24 25.54
C SER A 358 16.44 -13.62 27.01
N CYS A 359 16.42 -14.92 27.33
CA CYS A 359 16.83 -15.40 28.67
C CYS A 359 18.36 -15.51 28.84
N ARG A 360 19.12 -15.66 27.75
CA ARG A 360 20.57 -15.84 27.79
C ARG A 360 21.35 -14.52 27.91
N GLU A 361 20.79 -13.43 27.43
CA GLU A 361 21.42 -12.09 27.57
C GLU A 361 21.28 -11.49 28.99
N ARG A 362 20.41 -12.04 29.84
CA ARG A 362 20.28 -11.60 31.25
C ARG A 362 21.27 -12.28 32.22
N VAL A 363 22.09 -13.18 31.73
CA VAL A 363 23.13 -13.86 32.52
C VAL A 363 24.54 -13.45 32.06
#